data_0dab768bc4ac85ee3fa35bbfa7604b3f
#
_entry.id   0dab768bc4ac85ee3fa35bbfa7604b3f
#
_cell.length_a   1.000
_cell.length_b   1.000
_cell.length_c   1.000
_cell.angle_alpha   90.00
_cell.angle_beta   90.00
_cell.angle_gamma   90.00
#
_symmetry.space_group_name_H-M   'P 1'
#
loop_
_entity.id
_entity.type
_entity.pdbx_description
1 polymer ?
#
loop_
_entity_poly.entity_id
_entity_poly.type
_entity_poly.pdbx_seq_one_letter_code
_entity_poly.pdbx_strand_id
1 'polypeptide(L)'
;MSNMSNMSNNETEPKGTVTVVTAYYCVKSKHDPSQYDMWINNLLLRVGQNCKMVIFTSPDLVEYMNAVCKKNDLGASFTVISMEIKEFKLLKRYPLKMWVQQYAMDPQKSCGRTIECYLIWNSKLMFVKEAMKRNIYGSDKYVWVDIGSCRAPGDSMSNESNELEHFPRYENVSNDDKVDIVLLRPYAAEEMNQVIFYNTVHLSGAMFGGNTRAINRLYELFYKALDVYLCGNCFAGCDQQVLSTCCVHNPEIFNLIIPDSKKGDVWFYLYHHWS
;
A
#
# COMPACT_ATOMS: atom_id res chain seq x y z
N MET A 1 57.19 26.65 1.11
CA MET A 1 56.06 26.47 0.18
C MET A 1 55.25 25.31 0.73
N SER A 2 54.21 25.63 1.49
CA SER A 2 53.34 24.64 2.17
C SER A 2 52.10 24.40 1.30
N ASN A 3 51.98 23.19 0.80
CA ASN A 3 50.79 22.73 0.10
C ASN A 3 49.65 22.48 1.13
N MET A 4 48.68 23.37 1.17
CA MET A 4 47.41 23.09 1.83
C MET A 4 46.56 22.25 0.83
N SER A 5 46.38 20.95 1.17
CA SER A 5 45.41 20.08 0.53
C SER A 5 44.03 20.50 0.99
N ASN A 6 43.22 21.04 0.09
CA ASN A 6 41.79 21.20 0.29
C ASN A 6 41.12 19.81 0.39
N MET A 7 40.78 19.38 1.59
CA MET A 7 39.82 18.34 1.83
C MET A 7 38.42 18.93 1.54
N SER A 8 37.86 18.63 0.40
CA SER A 8 36.44 18.85 0.13
C SER A 8 35.63 17.91 1.03
N ASN A 9 35.01 18.43 2.07
CA ASN A 9 33.96 17.76 2.80
C ASN A 9 32.77 17.59 1.82
N ASN A 10 32.66 16.41 1.24
CA ASN A 10 31.39 15.99 0.64
C ASN A 10 30.40 15.74 1.79
N GLU A 11 29.76 16.78 2.27
CA GLU A 11 28.54 16.66 3.04
C GLU A 11 27.50 16.04 2.08
N THR A 12 27.25 14.73 2.23
CA THR A 12 26.14 14.08 1.56
C THR A 12 24.86 14.76 2.06
N GLU A 13 24.12 15.41 1.13
CA GLU A 13 22.80 15.94 1.46
C GLU A 13 21.99 14.88 2.20
N PRO A 14 21.21 15.26 3.22
CA PRO A 14 20.42 14.30 3.96
C PRO A 14 19.50 13.56 3.00
N LYS A 15 19.69 12.24 2.90
CA LYS A 15 18.80 11.38 2.08
C LYS A 15 17.37 11.62 2.54
N GLY A 16 16.45 11.88 1.61
CA GLY A 16 15.02 11.99 1.90
C GLY A 16 14.50 10.74 2.62
N THR A 17 13.32 10.82 3.19
CA THR A 17 12.73 9.74 4.00
C THR A 17 11.49 9.16 3.31
N VAL A 18 11.34 7.83 3.35
CA VAL A 18 10.11 7.13 2.93
C VAL A 18 9.35 6.66 4.16
N THR A 19 8.03 6.91 4.19
CA THR A 19 7.14 6.32 5.19
C THR A 19 6.33 5.18 4.58
N VAL A 20 6.47 3.98 5.17
CA VAL A 20 5.59 2.85 4.91
C VAL A 20 4.28 3.06 5.67
N VAL A 21 3.16 2.93 4.99
CA VAL A 21 1.82 3.00 5.57
C VAL A 21 1.14 1.66 5.40
N THR A 22 0.57 1.15 6.46
CA THR A 22 -0.18 -0.11 6.46
C THR A 22 -1.38 -0.02 7.42
N ALA A 23 -2.28 -1.00 7.36
CA ALA A 23 -3.39 -1.10 8.30
C ALA A 23 -3.71 -2.55 8.63
N TYR A 24 -4.07 -2.80 9.89
CA TYR A 24 -4.59 -4.08 10.35
C TYR A 24 -5.90 -3.92 11.11
N TYR A 25 -6.90 -4.62 10.63
CA TYR A 25 -8.21 -4.74 11.28
C TYR A 25 -8.59 -6.21 11.31
N CYS A 26 -8.89 -6.75 12.50
CA CYS A 26 -9.33 -8.13 12.65
C CYS A 26 -10.77 -8.29 12.16
N VAL A 27 -10.93 -8.38 10.84
CA VAL A 27 -12.22 -8.57 10.20
C VAL A 27 -12.33 -9.98 9.63
N LYS A 28 -13.56 -10.51 9.57
CA LYS A 28 -13.79 -11.79 8.90
C LYS A 28 -13.35 -11.69 7.45
N SER A 29 -12.46 -12.58 7.05
CA SER A 29 -11.93 -12.66 5.68
C SER A 29 -11.72 -14.12 5.29
N LYS A 30 -11.18 -14.35 4.08
CA LYS A 30 -10.83 -15.70 3.62
C LYS A 30 -9.69 -16.37 4.41
N HIS A 31 -8.96 -15.60 5.19
CA HIS A 31 -7.79 -16.05 5.94
C HIS A 31 -8.09 -16.06 7.44
N ASP A 32 -7.55 -17.04 8.14
CA ASP A 32 -7.66 -17.15 9.57
C ASP A 32 -6.83 -16.06 10.26
N PRO A 33 -7.29 -15.51 11.41
CA PRO A 33 -6.51 -14.54 12.18
C PRO A 33 -5.09 -14.98 12.52
N SER A 34 -4.87 -16.27 12.82
CA SER A 34 -3.53 -16.81 13.10
C SER A 34 -2.57 -16.70 11.92
N GLN A 35 -3.08 -16.74 10.69
CA GLN A 35 -2.26 -16.49 9.50
C GLN A 35 -1.83 -15.02 9.45
N TYR A 36 -2.72 -14.09 9.83
CA TYR A 36 -2.35 -12.67 9.92
C TYR A 36 -1.30 -12.42 10.98
N ASP A 37 -1.38 -13.06 12.14
CA ASP A 37 -0.34 -12.95 13.18
C ASP A 37 1.03 -13.34 12.65
N MET A 38 1.10 -14.45 11.90
CA MET A 38 2.35 -14.87 11.25
C MET A 38 2.83 -13.85 10.21
N TRP A 39 1.95 -13.37 9.34
CA TRP A 39 2.31 -12.42 8.28
C TRP A 39 2.72 -11.05 8.83
N ILE A 40 2.06 -10.56 9.88
CA ILE A 40 2.43 -9.33 10.57
C ILE A 40 3.84 -9.47 11.15
N ASN A 41 4.11 -10.56 11.88
CA ASN A 41 5.46 -10.80 12.42
C ASN A 41 6.50 -10.89 11.30
N ASN A 42 6.22 -11.61 10.21
CA ASN A 42 7.11 -11.71 9.07
C ASN A 42 7.40 -10.35 8.42
N LEU A 43 6.38 -9.52 8.23
CA LEU A 43 6.53 -8.18 7.69
C LEU A 43 7.41 -7.32 8.60
N LEU A 44 7.11 -7.29 9.90
CA LEU A 44 7.80 -6.45 10.86
C LEU A 44 9.26 -6.89 11.06
N LEU A 45 9.55 -8.19 11.05
CA LEU A 45 10.91 -8.70 11.13
C LEU A 45 11.75 -8.33 9.90
N ARG A 46 11.14 -8.30 8.72
CA ARG A 46 11.88 -8.13 7.46
C ARG A 46 12.05 -6.67 7.05
N VAL A 47 11.02 -5.85 7.23
CA VAL A 47 11.02 -4.47 6.72
C VAL A 47 11.03 -3.42 7.83
N GLY A 48 10.58 -3.77 9.03
CA GLY A 48 10.33 -2.81 10.11
C GLY A 48 11.59 -2.19 10.71
N GLN A 49 12.69 -2.93 10.78
CA GLN A 49 13.91 -2.45 11.46
C GLN A 49 14.53 -1.21 10.79
N ASN A 50 14.42 -1.10 9.47
CA ASN A 50 15.07 -0.06 8.69
C ASN A 50 14.11 0.96 8.07
N CYS A 51 12.78 0.74 8.13
CA CYS A 51 11.81 1.67 7.57
C CYS A 51 11.06 2.47 8.65
N LYS A 52 10.57 3.64 8.28
CA LYS A 52 9.63 4.44 9.06
C LYS A 52 8.23 3.96 8.75
N MET A 53 7.48 3.50 9.76
CA MET A 53 6.19 2.85 9.53
C MET A 53 5.06 3.51 10.31
N VAL A 54 3.92 3.72 9.64
CA VAL A 54 2.66 4.13 10.24
C VAL A 54 1.64 3.01 10.07
N ILE A 55 1.10 2.51 11.18
CA ILE A 55 0.18 1.38 11.23
C ILE A 55 -1.17 1.86 11.74
N PHE A 56 -2.21 1.80 10.91
CA PHE A 56 -3.59 2.05 11.33
C PHE A 56 -4.22 0.76 11.85
N THR A 57 -4.97 0.87 12.96
CA THR A 57 -5.66 -0.29 13.55
C THR A 57 -6.87 0.14 14.38
N SER A 58 -7.73 -0.80 14.73
CA SER A 58 -8.84 -0.54 15.64
C SER A 58 -8.35 -0.35 17.09
N PRO A 59 -9.11 0.37 17.95
CA PRO A 59 -8.70 0.64 19.33
C PRO A 59 -8.36 -0.60 20.16
N ASP A 60 -9.09 -1.69 19.96
CA ASP A 60 -8.90 -2.97 20.65
C ASP A 60 -7.60 -3.70 20.25
N LEU A 61 -7.02 -3.35 19.10
CA LEU A 61 -5.78 -3.95 18.59
C LEU A 61 -4.53 -3.09 18.83
N VAL A 62 -4.66 -1.89 19.39
CA VAL A 62 -3.53 -0.97 19.60
C VAL A 62 -2.47 -1.60 20.51
N GLU A 63 -2.87 -2.20 21.63
CA GLU A 63 -1.93 -2.85 22.57
C GLU A 63 -1.23 -4.03 21.90
N TYR A 64 -1.98 -4.86 21.17
CA TYR A 64 -1.43 -5.97 20.41
C TYR A 64 -0.38 -5.47 19.40
N MET A 65 -0.71 -4.48 18.55
CA MET A 65 0.21 -3.95 17.55
C MET A 65 1.47 -3.35 18.19
N ASN A 66 1.33 -2.59 19.27
CA ASN A 66 2.48 -2.06 20.01
C ASN A 66 3.36 -3.17 20.59
N ALA A 67 2.76 -4.24 21.12
CA ALA A 67 3.50 -5.37 21.68
C ALA A 67 4.28 -6.12 20.59
N VAL A 68 3.65 -6.37 19.43
CA VAL A 68 4.31 -7.04 18.30
C VAL A 68 5.46 -6.17 17.73
N CYS A 69 5.25 -4.87 17.59
CA CYS A 69 6.29 -3.95 17.15
C CYS A 69 7.49 -3.92 18.11
N LYS A 70 7.24 -3.86 19.43
CA LYS A 70 8.29 -3.91 20.45
C LYS A 70 9.06 -5.23 20.45
N LYS A 71 8.34 -6.35 20.30
CA LYS A 71 8.94 -7.69 20.23
C LYS A 71 9.93 -7.82 19.08
N ASN A 72 9.66 -7.15 17.96
CA ASN A 72 10.52 -7.14 16.77
C ASN A 72 11.57 -6.00 16.79
N ASP A 73 11.77 -5.37 17.94
CA ASP A 73 12.76 -4.28 18.17
C ASP A 73 12.67 -3.11 17.19
N LEU A 74 11.42 -2.73 16.85
CA LEU A 74 11.19 -1.62 15.91
C LEU A 74 11.38 -0.23 16.54
N GLY A 75 11.47 -0.14 17.88
CA GLY A 75 11.76 1.09 18.60
C GLY A 75 10.95 2.30 18.13
N ALA A 76 11.63 3.39 17.80
CA ALA A 76 11.01 4.63 17.31
C ALA A 76 10.68 4.61 15.82
N SER A 77 10.91 3.52 15.10
CA SER A 77 10.67 3.44 13.63
C SER A 77 9.21 3.18 13.26
N PHE A 78 8.31 3.01 14.23
CA PHE A 78 6.88 2.80 13.98
C PHE A 78 6.00 3.74 14.80
N THR A 79 4.80 4.01 14.29
CA THR A 79 3.70 4.70 14.98
C THR A 79 2.40 3.98 14.73
N VAL A 80 1.73 3.55 15.80
CA VAL A 80 0.39 2.94 15.74
C VAL A 80 -0.66 4.04 15.90
N ILE A 81 -1.59 4.12 14.96
CA ILE A 81 -2.69 5.08 14.96
C ILE A 81 -4.02 4.33 15.15
N SER A 82 -4.69 4.62 16.25
CA SER A 82 -6.03 4.10 16.52
C SER A 82 -7.08 4.81 15.64
N MET A 83 -7.90 4.02 14.95
CA MET A 83 -9.03 4.51 14.15
C MET A 83 -10.06 3.40 13.98
N GLU A 84 -11.30 3.61 14.39
CA GLU A 84 -12.35 2.63 14.15
C GLU A 84 -12.85 2.66 12.70
N ILE A 85 -13.35 1.54 12.17
CA ILE A 85 -13.91 1.46 10.81
C ILE A 85 -15.04 2.46 10.62
N LYS A 86 -15.87 2.69 11.64
CA LYS A 86 -16.97 3.69 11.59
C LYS A 86 -16.47 5.13 11.43
N GLU A 87 -15.19 5.41 11.74
CA GLU A 87 -14.56 6.73 11.63
C GLU A 87 -13.94 6.97 10.25
N PHE A 88 -13.89 5.94 9.38
CA PHE A 88 -13.30 6.08 8.06
C PHE A 88 -13.95 7.22 7.29
N LYS A 89 -13.15 8.12 6.75
CA LYS A 89 -13.61 9.21 5.88
C LYS A 89 -14.41 8.68 4.68
N LEU A 90 -14.14 7.44 4.27
CA LEU A 90 -14.86 6.73 3.25
C LEU A 90 -16.36 6.60 3.55
N LEU A 91 -16.72 6.27 4.81
CA LEU A 91 -18.13 6.16 5.24
C LEU A 91 -18.85 7.51 5.32
N LYS A 92 -18.10 8.61 5.54
CA LYS A 92 -18.67 9.98 5.47
C LYS A 92 -19.00 10.36 4.03
N ARG A 93 -18.20 9.92 3.06
CA ARG A 93 -18.41 10.18 1.64
C ARG A 93 -19.43 9.23 1.03
N TYR A 94 -19.37 7.94 1.38
CA TYR A 94 -20.20 6.86 0.85
C TYR A 94 -20.88 6.11 2.00
N PRO A 95 -22.16 6.34 2.27
CA PRO A 95 -22.87 5.72 3.38
C PRO A 95 -22.84 4.18 3.33
N LEU A 96 -22.89 3.54 4.49
CA LEU A 96 -22.80 2.08 4.64
C LEU A 96 -23.76 1.32 3.71
N LYS A 97 -24.96 1.85 3.45
CA LYS A 97 -25.95 1.25 2.52
C LYS A 97 -25.38 1.00 1.11
N MET A 98 -24.48 1.85 0.64
CA MET A 98 -23.83 1.67 -0.67
C MET A 98 -22.91 0.45 -0.63
N TRP A 99 -22.19 0.25 0.45
CA TRP A 99 -21.29 -0.90 0.60
C TRP A 99 -22.04 -2.22 0.79
N VAL A 100 -23.24 -2.20 1.39
CA VAL A 100 -24.16 -3.34 1.41
C VAL A 100 -24.58 -3.72 -0.02
N GLN A 101 -24.86 -2.74 -0.88
CA GLN A 101 -25.14 -2.98 -2.29
C GLN A 101 -23.91 -3.56 -3.02
N GLN A 102 -22.71 -3.05 -2.75
CA GLN A 102 -21.46 -3.58 -3.30
C GLN A 102 -21.26 -5.06 -2.91
N TYR A 103 -21.53 -5.42 -1.66
CA TYR A 103 -21.49 -6.82 -1.23
C TYR A 103 -22.49 -7.71 -1.96
N ALA A 104 -23.69 -7.21 -2.22
CA ALA A 104 -24.69 -7.96 -2.97
C ALA A 104 -24.25 -8.24 -4.41
N MET A 105 -23.52 -7.33 -5.03
CA MET A 105 -23.02 -7.41 -6.41
C MET A 105 -21.69 -8.17 -6.55
N ASP A 106 -20.97 -8.48 -5.46
CA ASP A 106 -19.65 -9.11 -5.55
C ASP A 106 -19.75 -10.55 -6.09
N PRO A 107 -19.16 -10.85 -7.26
CA PRO A 107 -19.12 -12.21 -7.81
C PRO A 107 -18.27 -13.17 -6.97
N GLN A 108 -17.41 -12.65 -6.09
CA GLN A 108 -16.48 -13.41 -5.25
C GLN A 108 -16.81 -13.33 -3.75
N LYS A 109 -18.02 -12.91 -3.36
CA LYS A 109 -18.44 -12.83 -1.94
C LYS A 109 -18.33 -14.16 -1.20
N SER A 110 -18.51 -15.29 -1.89
CA SER A 110 -18.34 -16.65 -1.32
C SER A 110 -16.89 -16.97 -0.93
N CYS A 111 -15.91 -16.20 -1.41
CA CYS A 111 -14.49 -16.36 -1.04
C CYS A 111 -14.14 -15.73 0.32
N GLY A 112 -15.12 -15.41 1.17
CA GLY A 112 -14.90 -14.85 2.50
C GLY A 112 -14.73 -13.33 2.53
N ARG A 113 -15.08 -12.63 1.45
CA ARG A 113 -15.08 -11.15 1.44
C ARG A 113 -16.24 -10.63 2.27
N THR A 114 -16.02 -9.50 2.96
CA THR A 114 -17.02 -8.81 3.76
C THR A 114 -17.06 -7.32 3.41
N ILE A 115 -18.08 -6.62 3.91
CA ILE A 115 -18.19 -5.18 3.72
C ILE A 115 -16.97 -4.45 4.29
N GLU A 116 -16.49 -4.89 5.44
CA GLU A 116 -15.31 -4.32 6.09
C GLU A 116 -14.07 -4.45 5.21
N CYS A 117 -13.92 -5.57 4.48
CA CYS A 117 -12.83 -5.71 3.52
C CYS A 117 -12.88 -4.60 2.45
N TYR A 118 -14.05 -4.30 1.89
CA TYR A 118 -14.19 -3.23 0.89
C TYR A 118 -13.90 -1.86 1.49
N LEU A 119 -14.33 -1.61 2.73
CA LEU A 119 -14.05 -0.35 3.43
C LEU A 119 -12.55 -0.17 3.63
N ILE A 120 -11.83 -1.21 4.03
CA ILE A 120 -10.37 -1.16 4.24
C ILE A 120 -9.66 -0.96 2.89
N TRP A 121 -9.98 -1.77 1.87
CA TRP A 121 -9.32 -1.69 0.56
C TRP A 121 -9.51 -0.33 -0.10
N ASN A 122 -10.74 0.20 -0.10
CA ASN A 122 -11.03 1.52 -0.67
C ASN A 122 -10.59 2.69 0.22
N SER A 123 -10.10 2.43 1.45
CA SER A 123 -9.53 3.45 2.34
C SER A 123 -8.00 3.53 2.31
N LYS A 124 -7.30 2.67 1.58
CA LYS A 124 -5.82 2.65 1.54
C LYS A 124 -5.22 4.03 1.27
N LEU A 125 -5.70 4.71 0.25
CA LEU A 125 -5.26 6.07 -0.07
C LEU A 125 -5.64 7.10 0.99
N MET A 126 -6.75 6.92 1.72
CA MET A 126 -7.11 7.77 2.85
C MET A 126 -6.15 7.58 4.03
N PHE A 127 -5.70 6.34 4.30
CA PHE A 127 -4.69 6.08 5.31
C PHE A 127 -3.35 6.74 4.93
N VAL A 128 -2.91 6.59 3.67
CA VAL A 128 -1.67 7.24 3.20
C VAL A 128 -1.81 8.77 3.32
N LYS A 129 -2.92 9.37 2.92
CA LYS A 129 -3.18 10.80 3.06
C LYS A 129 -3.20 11.26 4.51
N GLU A 130 -3.71 10.45 5.44
CA GLU A 130 -3.69 10.78 6.87
C GLU A 130 -2.26 10.71 7.42
N ALA A 131 -1.46 9.72 7.03
CA ALA A 131 -0.05 9.63 7.38
C ALA A 131 0.75 10.82 6.82
N MET A 132 0.52 11.21 5.56
CA MET A 132 1.11 12.41 4.94
C MET A 132 0.74 13.69 5.71
N LYS A 133 -0.53 13.84 6.12
CA LYS A 133 -0.98 15.01 6.89
C LYS A 133 -0.28 15.11 8.24
N ARG A 134 -0.07 13.99 8.92
CA ARG A 134 0.63 13.94 10.22
C ARG A 134 2.12 14.12 10.07
N ASN A 135 2.68 13.62 8.98
CA ASN A 135 4.10 13.68 8.60
C ASN A 135 5.08 13.46 9.78
N ILE A 136 4.83 12.40 10.56
CA ILE A 136 5.54 12.11 11.82
C ILE A 136 7.05 11.98 11.62
N TYR A 137 7.47 11.47 10.46
CA TYR A 137 8.86 11.18 10.14
C TYR A 137 9.50 12.20 9.18
N GLY A 138 8.83 13.30 8.85
CA GLY A 138 9.34 14.29 7.91
C GLY A 138 9.53 13.75 6.48
N SER A 139 8.70 12.79 6.07
CA SER A 139 8.86 12.12 4.79
C SER A 139 8.24 12.93 3.64
N ASP A 140 8.83 12.80 2.47
CA ASP A 140 8.36 13.34 1.19
C ASP A 140 7.87 12.25 0.23
N LYS A 141 8.16 10.97 0.57
CA LYS A 141 7.66 9.79 -0.13
C LYS A 141 6.89 8.88 0.80
N TYR A 142 5.83 8.27 0.25
CA TYR A 142 4.94 7.38 0.99
C TYR A 142 4.62 6.15 0.16
N VAL A 143 4.66 4.99 0.79
CA VAL A 143 4.32 3.72 0.18
C VAL A 143 3.25 2.99 0.99
N TRP A 144 2.24 2.47 0.33
CA TRP A 144 1.29 1.53 0.92
C TRP A 144 1.83 0.12 0.82
N VAL A 145 1.70 -0.64 1.90
CA VAL A 145 2.04 -2.08 1.95
C VAL A 145 0.93 -2.79 2.69
N ASP A 146 0.28 -3.77 2.06
CA ASP A 146 -0.70 -4.62 2.74
C ASP A 146 -0.02 -5.36 3.89
N ILE A 147 -0.62 -5.32 5.08
CA ILE A 147 -0.06 -5.92 6.30
C ILE A 147 0.19 -7.44 6.16
N GLY A 148 -0.59 -8.10 5.32
CA GLY A 148 -0.48 -9.52 5.03
C GLY A 148 0.38 -9.85 3.80
N SER A 149 1.34 -9.02 3.44
CA SER A 149 2.16 -9.18 2.24
C SER A 149 3.32 -10.17 2.39
N CYS A 150 3.81 -10.42 3.62
CA CYS A 150 4.88 -11.39 3.90
C CYS A 150 4.30 -12.75 4.31
N ARG A 151 3.80 -13.53 3.34
CA ARG A 151 2.94 -14.70 3.59
C ARG A 151 3.68 -15.96 4.01
N ALA A 152 4.91 -16.17 3.60
CA ALA A 152 5.63 -17.39 3.95
C ALA A 152 6.95 -17.12 4.65
N PRO A 153 7.28 -17.93 5.69
CA PRO A 153 8.64 -18.06 6.14
C PRO A 153 9.40 -18.83 5.07
N GLY A 154 10.24 -18.18 4.30
CA GLY A 154 11.06 -18.86 3.31
C GLY A 154 10.55 -18.87 1.88
N ASP A 155 9.35 -18.35 1.54
CA ASP A 155 9.01 -18.11 0.16
C ASP A 155 10.00 -17.15 -0.46
N SER A 156 10.46 -17.48 -1.62
CA SER A 156 11.30 -16.78 -2.61
C SER A 156 11.97 -15.45 -2.26
N MET A 157 11.54 -14.77 -1.20
CA MET A 157 12.27 -13.67 -0.55
C MET A 157 13.35 -14.17 0.42
N SER A 158 13.44 -15.46 0.71
CA SER A 158 14.27 -16.01 1.80
C SER A 158 15.71 -16.30 1.40
N ASN A 159 16.03 -16.39 0.15
CA ASN A 159 17.42 -16.63 -0.28
C ASN A 159 18.26 -15.35 -0.44
N GLU A 160 17.61 -14.16 -0.34
CA GLU A 160 18.26 -12.86 -0.43
C GLU A 160 17.94 -12.05 0.82
N SER A 161 18.32 -12.58 2.00
CA SER A 161 18.06 -12.00 3.32
C SER A 161 18.59 -10.56 3.50
N ASN A 162 19.43 -10.09 2.61
CA ASN A 162 20.02 -8.75 2.64
C ASN A 162 19.24 -7.72 1.80
N GLU A 163 18.36 -8.13 0.88
CA GLU A 163 17.66 -7.16 0.02
C GLU A 163 16.67 -6.28 0.80
N LEU A 164 15.94 -6.84 1.78
CA LEU A 164 14.97 -6.09 2.56
C LEU A 164 15.58 -5.26 3.71
N GLU A 165 16.86 -5.43 3.99
CA GLU A 165 17.56 -4.66 5.04
C GLU A 165 17.43 -3.15 4.83
N HIS A 166 17.27 -2.71 3.61
CA HIS A 166 17.16 -1.30 3.24
C HIS A 166 15.79 -0.90 2.66
N PHE A 167 14.78 -1.78 2.77
CA PHE A 167 13.44 -1.51 2.25
C PHE A 167 12.68 -0.45 3.10
N PRO A 168 12.02 0.50 2.47
CA PRO A 168 12.20 0.92 1.08
C PRO A 168 13.38 1.87 0.94
N ARG A 169 14.21 1.70 -0.09
CA ARG A 169 15.25 2.67 -0.42
C ARG A 169 14.63 3.92 -1.02
N TYR A 170 15.03 5.07 -0.52
CA TYR A 170 14.49 6.34 -0.98
C TYR A 170 14.67 6.56 -2.49
N GLU A 171 15.83 6.23 -3.01
CA GLU A 171 16.21 6.37 -4.41
C GLU A 171 15.40 5.48 -5.36
N ASN A 172 14.88 4.35 -4.88
CA ASN A 172 14.14 3.37 -5.68
C ASN A 172 12.62 3.64 -5.74
N VAL A 173 12.09 4.48 -4.84
CA VAL A 173 10.70 4.96 -4.92
C VAL A 173 10.64 6.14 -5.88
N SER A 174 9.71 6.13 -6.85
CA SER A 174 9.57 7.14 -7.89
C SER A 174 9.64 8.59 -7.40
N ASN A 175 10.43 9.41 -8.11
CA ASN A 175 10.61 10.84 -7.88
C ASN A 175 9.88 11.74 -8.89
N ASP A 176 9.44 11.20 -10.02
CA ASP A 176 8.95 11.92 -11.19
C ASP A 176 7.43 12.17 -11.18
N ASP A 177 6.87 12.37 -9.98
CA ASP A 177 5.43 12.57 -9.75
C ASP A 177 4.56 11.41 -10.25
N LYS A 178 5.14 10.19 -10.32
CA LYS A 178 4.46 8.96 -10.66
C LYS A 178 4.29 8.03 -9.47
N VAL A 179 3.29 7.17 -9.58
CA VAL A 179 3.01 6.12 -8.60
C VAL A 179 3.56 4.81 -9.12
N ASP A 180 4.48 4.20 -8.38
CA ASP A 180 4.93 2.83 -8.62
C ASP A 180 3.80 1.87 -8.26
N ILE A 181 3.45 0.98 -9.18
CA ILE A 181 2.47 -0.08 -9.00
C ILE A 181 2.79 -1.27 -9.90
N VAL A 182 2.53 -2.49 -9.41
CA VAL A 182 2.79 -3.70 -10.20
C VAL A 182 1.71 -3.91 -11.25
N LEU A 183 2.14 -4.11 -12.51
CA LEU A 183 1.30 -4.55 -13.61
C LEU A 183 1.31 -6.09 -13.67
N LEU A 184 0.23 -6.70 -13.20
CA LEU A 184 0.06 -8.16 -13.17
C LEU A 184 -0.35 -8.72 -14.54
N ARG A 185 -1.17 -7.98 -15.29
CA ARG A 185 -1.66 -8.32 -16.62
C ARG A 185 -1.69 -7.08 -17.50
N PRO A 186 -1.05 -7.09 -18.68
CA PRO A 186 -1.18 -6.01 -19.65
C PRO A 186 -2.64 -5.76 -20.03
N TYR A 187 -2.95 -4.50 -20.35
CA TYR A 187 -4.23 -4.12 -20.90
C TYR A 187 -4.31 -4.52 -22.38
N ALA A 188 -5.42 -5.10 -22.80
CA ALA A 188 -5.71 -5.31 -24.22
C ALA A 188 -6.12 -3.98 -24.87
N ALA A 189 -5.99 -3.89 -26.19
CA ALA A 189 -6.29 -2.64 -26.91
C ALA A 189 -7.73 -2.16 -26.69
N GLU A 190 -8.68 -3.09 -26.63
CA GLU A 190 -10.10 -2.82 -26.38
C GLU A 190 -10.36 -2.35 -24.93
N GLU A 191 -9.48 -2.67 -23.99
CA GLU A 191 -9.59 -2.26 -22.59
C GLU A 191 -9.09 -0.81 -22.36
N MET A 192 -8.32 -0.25 -23.29
CA MET A 192 -7.72 1.10 -23.15
C MET A 192 -8.74 2.25 -23.12
N ASN A 193 -9.97 2.01 -23.55
CA ASN A 193 -11.06 2.99 -23.45
C ASN A 193 -12.12 2.60 -22.41
N GLN A 194 -11.87 1.53 -21.64
CA GLN A 194 -12.84 1.00 -20.70
C GLN A 194 -12.89 1.87 -19.44
N VAL A 195 -14.10 2.31 -19.07
CA VAL A 195 -14.31 3.13 -17.86
C VAL A 195 -14.52 2.25 -16.62
N ILE A 196 -15.22 1.12 -16.79
CA ILE A 196 -15.55 0.20 -15.69
C ILE A 196 -14.87 -1.15 -15.94
N PHE A 197 -13.96 -1.52 -15.05
CA PHE A 197 -13.38 -2.85 -15.03
C PHE A 197 -14.20 -3.74 -14.10
N TYR A 198 -14.58 -4.90 -14.58
CA TYR A 198 -15.41 -5.85 -13.83
C TYR A 198 -14.74 -7.22 -13.78
N ASN A 199 -14.51 -7.73 -12.58
CA ASN A 199 -13.91 -9.05 -12.33
C ASN A 199 -12.58 -9.32 -13.08
N THR A 200 -11.83 -8.24 -13.35
CA THR A 200 -10.51 -8.31 -13.99
C THR A 200 -9.47 -7.69 -13.05
N VAL A 201 -8.26 -8.25 -13.07
CA VAL A 201 -7.15 -7.78 -12.27
C VAL A 201 -5.97 -7.48 -13.19
N HIS A 202 -5.64 -6.22 -13.35
CA HIS A 202 -4.49 -5.72 -14.10
C HIS A 202 -3.37 -5.25 -13.18
N LEU A 203 -3.74 -4.63 -12.06
CA LEU A 203 -2.81 -4.00 -11.12
C LEU A 203 -2.86 -4.72 -9.76
N SER A 204 -1.72 -4.81 -9.08
CA SER A 204 -1.71 -5.20 -7.68
C SER A 204 -2.09 -3.99 -6.81
N GLY A 205 -3.21 -4.07 -6.09
CA GLY A 205 -3.57 -3.08 -5.07
C GLY A 205 -2.85 -3.31 -3.73
N ALA A 206 -2.03 -4.35 -3.62
CA ALA A 206 -1.38 -4.72 -2.35
C ALA A 206 -0.24 -3.78 -1.97
N MET A 207 0.43 -3.19 -2.95
CA MET A 207 1.52 -2.24 -2.76
C MET A 207 1.45 -1.15 -3.84
N PHE A 208 1.66 0.10 -3.45
CA PHE A 208 1.86 1.23 -4.35
C PHE A 208 2.56 2.36 -3.60
N GLY A 209 3.23 3.26 -4.30
CA GLY A 209 3.91 4.37 -3.65
C GLY A 209 4.48 5.39 -4.60
N GLY A 210 4.97 6.50 -4.03
CA GLY A 210 5.57 7.61 -4.76
C GLY A 210 5.76 8.82 -3.87
N ASN A 211 6.13 9.94 -4.47
CA ASN A 211 6.24 11.20 -3.75
C ASN A 211 4.85 11.77 -3.38
N THR A 212 4.83 12.78 -2.53
CA THR A 212 3.59 13.39 -2.04
C THR A 212 2.69 13.94 -3.15
N ARG A 213 3.25 14.42 -4.27
CA ARG A 213 2.47 14.91 -5.43
C ARG A 213 1.79 13.77 -6.17
N ALA A 214 2.51 12.70 -6.44
CA ALA A 214 1.98 11.50 -7.08
C ALA A 214 0.81 10.90 -6.26
N ILE A 215 1.01 10.72 -4.96
CA ILE A 215 -0.04 10.20 -4.06
C ILE A 215 -1.26 11.13 -4.01
N ASN A 216 -1.07 12.45 -3.95
CA ASN A 216 -2.18 13.41 -3.97
C ASN A 216 -2.99 13.29 -5.27
N ARG A 217 -2.31 13.19 -6.41
CA ARG A 217 -2.96 13.06 -7.71
C ARG A 217 -3.72 11.74 -7.84
N LEU A 218 -3.10 10.62 -7.43
CA LEU A 218 -3.78 9.32 -7.40
C LEU A 218 -5.00 9.34 -6.48
N TYR A 219 -4.90 9.94 -5.28
CA TYR A 219 -6.02 10.08 -4.36
C TYR A 219 -7.23 10.75 -5.02
N GLU A 220 -7.03 11.87 -5.71
CA GLU A 220 -8.13 12.57 -6.37
C GLU A 220 -8.75 11.75 -7.51
N LEU A 221 -7.91 11.13 -8.34
CA LEU A 221 -8.36 10.32 -9.47
C LEU A 221 -9.10 9.07 -8.99
N PHE A 222 -8.59 8.40 -7.96
CA PHE A 222 -9.21 7.19 -7.41
C PHE A 222 -10.63 7.46 -6.92
N TYR A 223 -10.83 8.54 -6.14
CA TYR A 223 -12.17 8.82 -5.61
C TYR A 223 -13.11 9.42 -6.67
N LYS A 224 -12.60 10.06 -7.73
CA LYS A 224 -13.41 10.40 -8.91
C LYS A 224 -13.86 9.15 -9.66
N ALA A 225 -12.93 8.20 -9.89
CA ALA A 225 -13.28 6.93 -10.52
C ALA A 225 -14.27 6.12 -9.65
N LEU A 226 -14.05 6.05 -8.34
CA LEU A 226 -14.97 5.38 -7.41
C LEU A 226 -16.38 6.00 -7.44
N ASP A 227 -16.50 7.34 -7.55
CA ASP A 227 -17.79 8.02 -7.76
C ASP A 227 -18.49 7.50 -9.02
N VAL A 228 -17.76 7.33 -10.14
CA VAL A 228 -18.32 6.82 -11.39
C VAL A 228 -18.86 5.40 -11.21
N TYR A 229 -18.11 4.52 -10.56
CA TYR A 229 -18.57 3.15 -10.27
C TYR A 229 -19.85 3.14 -9.42
N LEU A 230 -19.84 3.88 -8.30
CA LEU A 230 -20.95 3.88 -7.36
C LEU A 230 -22.19 4.56 -7.90
N CYS A 231 -22.04 5.67 -8.64
CA CYS A 231 -23.16 6.35 -9.32
C CYS A 231 -23.72 5.52 -10.48
N GLY A 232 -22.86 4.79 -11.18
CA GLY A 232 -23.25 3.87 -12.26
C GLY A 232 -23.81 2.54 -11.77
N ASN A 233 -23.96 2.34 -10.45
CA ASN A 233 -24.35 1.07 -9.83
C ASN A 233 -23.48 -0.11 -10.30
N CYS A 234 -22.15 0.13 -10.43
CA CYS A 234 -21.17 -0.87 -10.80
C CYS A 234 -20.41 -1.38 -9.56
N PHE A 235 -19.93 -2.61 -9.62
CA PHE A 235 -19.15 -3.18 -8.52
C PHE A 235 -17.78 -2.49 -8.37
N ALA A 236 -17.52 -1.95 -7.20
CA ALA A 236 -16.29 -1.24 -6.81
C ALA A 236 -15.73 -1.72 -5.47
N GLY A 237 -16.15 -2.90 -5.00
CA GLY A 237 -15.66 -3.46 -3.74
C GLY A 237 -14.15 -3.69 -3.72
N CYS A 238 -13.54 -4.00 -4.88
CA CYS A 238 -12.10 -4.17 -5.03
C CYS A 238 -11.44 -2.89 -5.55
N ASP A 239 -10.45 -2.38 -4.83
CA ASP A 239 -9.63 -1.22 -5.19
C ASP A 239 -8.91 -1.36 -6.54
N GLN A 240 -8.48 -2.57 -6.88
CA GLN A 240 -7.75 -2.90 -8.12
C GLN A 240 -8.50 -2.53 -9.40
N GLN A 241 -9.81 -2.66 -9.41
CA GLN A 241 -10.64 -2.31 -10.57
C GLN A 241 -10.71 -0.79 -10.74
N VAL A 242 -10.87 -0.07 -9.64
CA VAL A 242 -10.85 1.40 -9.62
C VAL A 242 -9.47 1.93 -10.02
N LEU A 243 -8.38 1.31 -9.51
CA LEU A 243 -7.02 1.63 -9.91
C LEU A 243 -6.78 1.39 -11.40
N SER A 244 -7.35 0.31 -11.98
CA SER A 244 -7.26 0.05 -13.42
C SER A 244 -7.91 1.16 -14.25
N THR A 245 -9.09 1.67 -13.85
CA THR A 245 -9.71 2.84 -14.47
C THR A 245 -8.81 4.07 -14.38
N CYS A 246 -8.23 4.33 -13.20
CA CYS A 246 -7.29 5.45 -13.04
C CYS A 246 -6.10 5.31 -14.00
N CYS A 247 -5.53 4.11 -14.11
CA CYS A 247 -4.34 3.84 -14.92
C CYS A 247 -4.62 4.03 -16.42
N VAL A 248 -5.72 3.48 -16.92
CA VAL A 248 -6.06 3.57 -18.35
C VAL A 248 -6.33 5.01 -18.78
N HIS A 249 -7.01 5.80 -17.94
CA HIS A 249 -7.37 7.17 -18.27
C HIS A 249 -6.32 8.23 -17.91
N ASN A 250 -5.31 7.88 -17.12
CA ASN A 250 -4.22 8.78 -16.70
C ASN A 250 -2.89 8.03 -16.63
N PRO A 251 -2.45 7.38 -17.73
CA PRO A 251 -1.26 6.51 -17.70
C PRO A 251 0.01 7.25 -17.31
N GLU A 252 0.06 8.57 -17.55
CA GLU A 252 1.23 9.41 -17.26
C GLU A 252 1.55 9.53 -15.76
N ILE A 253 0.59 9.23 -14.86
CA ILE A 253 0.83 9.27 -13.42
C ILE A 253 1.32 7.94 -12.84
N PHE A 254 1.41 6.91 -13.67
CA PHE A 254 1.81 5.56 -13.22
C PHE A 254 3.18 5.20 -13.77
N ASN A 255 3.98 4.60 -12.89
CA ASN A 255 5.16 3.83 -13.23
C ASN A 255 4.78 2.35 -13.07
N LEU A 256 4.48 1.69 -14.20
CA LEU A 256 4.00 0.32 -14.22
C LEU A 256 5.19 -0.65 -14.12
N ILE A 257 5.33 -1.30 -12.99
CA ILE A 257 6.41 -2.25 -12.73
C ILE A 257 5.97 -3.65 -13.19
N ILE A 258 6.70 -4.21 -14.16
CA ILE A 258 6.46 -5.56 -14.65
C ILE A 258 7.23 -6.53 -13.74
N PRO A 259 6.53 -7.46 -13.06
CA PRO A 259 7.19 -8.36 -12.12
C PRO A 259 7.97 -9.45 -12.85
N ASP A 260 9.14 -9.79 -12.31
CA ASP A 260 9.86 -11.01 -12.67
C ASP A 260 9.35 -12.17 -11.79
N SER A 261 8.61 -13.09 -12.37
CA SER A 261 8.04 -14.24 -11.66
C SER A 261 9.09 -15.18 -11.03
N LYS A 262 10.36 -15.05 -11.40
CA LYS A 262 11.46 -15.81 -10.80
C LYS A 262 11.92 -15.24 -9.46
N LYS A 263 11.54 -13.99 -9.17
CA LYS A 263 11.93 -13.27 -7.96
C LYS A 263 10.87 -13.30 -6.86
N GLY A 264 9.91 -14.21 -6.90
CA GLY A 264 8.92 -14.39 -5.84
C GLY A 264 7.48 -14.08 -6.22
N ASP A 265 6.66 -13.72 -5.21
CA ASP A 265 5.25 -13.44 -5.42
C ASP A 265 5.08 -12.13 -6.22
N VAL A 266 4.56 -12.28 -7.44
CA VAL A 266 4.32 -11.15 -8.36
C VAL A 266 3.41 -10.06 -7.77
N TRP A 267 2.54 -10.41 -6.82
CA TRP A 267 1.65 -9.44 -6.16
C TRP A 267 2.38 -8.45 -5.27
N PHE A 268 3.51 -8.87 -4.71
CA PHE A 268 4.31 -8.09 -3.78
C PHE A 268 5.69 -7.72 -4.35
N TYR A 269 5.81 -7.72 -5.67
CA TYR A 269 7.09 -7.52 -6.36
C TYR A 269 7.74 -6.16 -6.05
N LEU A 270 6.99 -5.15 -5.57
CA LEU A 270 7.56 -3.87 -5.15
C LEU A 270 8.55 -3.99 -3.99
N TYR A 271 8.55 -5.09 -3.25
CA TYR A 271 9.64 -5.35 -2.31
C TYR A 271 11.00 -5.41 -3.00
N HIS A 272 11.08 -6.09 -4.15
CA HIS A 272 12.32 -6.17 -4.94
C HIS A 272 12.64 -4.88 -5.67
N HIS A 273 11.62 -4.17 -6.11
CA HIS A 273 11.81 -2.91 -6.84
C HIS A 273 12.31 -1.79 -5.94
N TRP A 274 11.84 -1.74 -4.70
CA TRP A 274 12.19 -0.69 -3.73
C TRP A 274 13.34 -1.04 -2.78
N SER A 275 13.92 -2.26 -2.86
CA SER A 275 15.08 -2.70 -2.06
C SER A 275 16.42 -2.25 -2.60
#